data_de30d1f71c8ce8caf9a63e9cf839c6d5
#
_entry.id   de30d1f71c8ce8caf9a63e9cf839c6d5
#
_cell.length_a   1.000
_cell.length_b   1.000
_cell.length_c   1.000
_cell.angle_alpha   90.00
_cell.angle_beta   90.00
_cell.angle_gamma   90.00
#
_symmetry.space_group_name_H-M   'P 1'
#
loop_
_entity.id
_entity.type
_entity.pdbx_description
1 polymer ?
#
loop_
_entity_poly.entity_id
_entity_poly.type
_entity_poly.pdbx_seq_one_letter_code
_entity_poly.pdbx_strand_id
1 'polypeptide(L)'
;MPLAVTLEGCRVRLEPLSLSHVAALVRAATQARDTFAFTMVPADHAAMTRYVQAALADQSTGWALPFAIYDLRSQAVVGSTRFLDLDYWSWPPAWPPGRTTPRPDAIPTVAEIGSTWLAPAVQRTGCNTESKLLMLGHAFDTWGVLRVTLKTDARNARSRRAIERIGGRFEGIRRAHARAVDGSVRDTAYYSIVAAEWPDARAALAARMSALPPLGRPATGWPGGTRAGLSTWTCRAAPRDRSRRSPGGCPTAPRLASGACPKSGSAPRPTSAETRSR
;
A
#
# COMPACT_ATOMS: atom_id res chain seq x y z
N MET A 1 4.22 -3.86 -15.99
CA MET A 1 3.07 -3.75 -15.05
C MET A 1 3.19 -4.85 -14.02
N PRO A 2 2.95 -4.59 -12.73
CA PRO A 2 2.97 -5.64 -11.73
C PRO A 2 1.97 -6.75 -12.09
N LEU A 3 2.41 -7.99 -11.98
CA LEU A 3 1.55 -9.14 -12.23
C LEU A 3 0.52 -9.27 -11.10
N ALA A 4 -0.69 -9.70 -11.47
CA ALA A 4 -1.69 -10.07 -10.48
C ALA A 4 -1.16 -11.22 -9.61
N VAL A 5 -1.24 -11.06 -8.29
CA VAL A 5 -0.70 -12.00 -7.31
C VAL A 5 -1.71 -12.22 -6.19
N THR A 6 -1.77 -13.43 -5.67
CA THR A 6 -2.48 -13.73 -4.42
C THR A 6 -1.49 -13.66 -3.26
N LEU A 7 -1.82 -12.89 -2.22
CA LEU A 7 -1.02 -12.83 -1.00
C LEU A 7 -1.80 -13.53 0.12
N GLU A 8 -1.20 -14.55 0.72
CA GLU A 8 -1.88 -15.41 1.69
C GLU A 8 -1.21 -15.33 3.06
N GLY A 9 -2.03 -15.07 4.08
CA GLY A 9 -1.66 -15.07 5.49
C GLY A 9 -2.41 -16.15 6.27
N CYS A 10 -2.40 -16.02 7.58
CA CYS A 10 -3.11 -16.94 8.47
C CYS A 10 -4.58 -16.56 8.70
N ARG A 11 -4.94 -15.30 8.48
CA ARG A 11 -6.29 -14.73 8.72
C ARG A 11 -6.94 -14.25 7.46
N VAL A 12 -6.15 -13.73 6.53
CA VAL A 12 -6.66 -13.17 5.28
C VAL A 12 -5.91 -13.73 4.08
N ARG A 13 -6.61 -13.76 2.97
CA ARG A 13 -6.05 -13.90 1.63
C ARG A 13 -6.43 -12.67 0.83
N LEU A 14 -5.45 -12.03 0.20
CA LEU A 14 -5.66 -10.92 -0.72
C LEU A 14 -5.69 -11.51 -2.13
N GLU A 15 -6.87 -11.55 -2.72
CA GLU A 15 -7.10 -12.07 -4.06
C GLU A 15 -7.08 -10.94 -5.09
N PRO A 16 -6.52 -11.13 -6.29
CA PRO A 16 -6.66 -10.16 -7.35
C PRO A 16 -8.13 -9.78 -7.54
N LEU A 17 -8.41 -8.47 -7.51
CA LEU A 17 -9.78 -7.98 -7.64
C LEU A 17 -10.36 -8.32 -9.02
N SER A 18 -11.61 -8.74 -9.05
CA SER A 18 -12.33 -9.05 -10.28
C SER A 18 -13.82 -8.71 -10.15
N LEU A 19 -14.53 -8.68 -11.27
CA LEU A 19 -15.98 -8.44 -11.29
C LEU A 19 -16.78 -9.53 -10.54
N SER A 20 -16.25 -10.75 -10.41
CA SER A 20 -16.89 -11.82 -9.64
C SER A 20 -17.02 -11.50 -8.14
N HIS A 21 -16.19 -10.57 -7.62
CA HIS A 21 -16.24 -10.13 -6.22
C HIS A 21 -17.36 -9.13 -5.92
N VAL A 22 -17.99 -8.52 -6.95
CA VAL A 22 -18.97 -7.42 -6.78
C VAL A 22 -20.08 -7.79 -5.80
N ALA A 23 -20.76 -8.92 -5.99
CA ALA A 23 -21.86 -9.31 -5.12
C ALA A 23 -21.44 -9.50 -3.64
N ALA A 24 -20.26 -10.08 -3.41
CA ALA A 24 -19.70 -10.26 -2.08
C ALA A 24 -19.29 -8.93 -1.43
N LEU A 25 -18.66 -8.04 -2.20
CA LEU A 25 -18.29 -6.69 -1.75
C LEU A 25 -19.52 -5.85 -1.39
N VAL A 26 -20.62 -5.95 -2.15
CA VAL A 26 -21.90 -5.27 -1.79
C VAL A 26 -22.39 -5.78 -0.44
N ARG A 27 -22.44 -7.09 -0.21
CA ARG A 27 -22.83 -7.65 1.10
C ARG A 27 -21.96 -7.14 2.24
N ALA A 28 -20.65 -7.05 2.03
CA ALA A 28 -19.70 -6.55 3.02
C ALA A 28 -19.88 -5.03 3.28
N ALA A 29 -20.23 -4.26 2.25
CA ALA A 29 -20.35 -2.80 2.30
C ALA A 29 -21.65 -2.30 2.88
N THR A 30 -22.73 -3.09 2.87
CA THR A 30 -24.06 -2.66 3.33
C THR A 30 -24.26 -2.78 4.85
N GLN A 31 -23.36 -3.48 5.55
CA GLN A 31 -23.39 -3.60 7.01
C GLN A 31 -22.85 -2.31 7.66
N ALA A 32 -23.61 -1.71 8.61
CA ALA A 32 -23.19 -0.58 9.45
C ALA A 32 -22.41 0.51 8.67
N ARG A 33 -23.08 1.22 7.79
CA ARG A 33 -22.54 2.24 6.87
C ARG A 33 -21.83 3.41 7.57
N ASP A 34 -22.20 3.73 8.80
CA ASP A 34 -21.59 4.75 9.66
C ASP A 34 -20.10 4.56 9.83
N THR A 35 -19.60 3.33 9.73
CA THR A 35 -18.15 3.04 9.85
C THR A 35 -17.35 3.57 8.67
N PHE A 36 -18.00 3.96 7.57
CA PHE A 36 -17.35 4.46 6.35
C PHE A 36 -17.41 5.99 6.19
N ALA A 37 -17.65 6.73 7.27
CA ALA A 37 -17.83 8.21 7.24
C ALA A 37 -16.70 8.97 6.51
N PHE A 38 -15.48 8.43 6.47
CA PHE A 38 -14.33 9.04 5.79
C PHE A 38 -13.82 8.24 4.59
N THR A 39 -14.53 7.20 4.17
CA THR A 39 -14.10 6.32 3.08
C THR A 39 -15.23 6.10 2.10
N MET A 40 -14.99 6.44 0.84
CA MET A 40 -15.98 6.23 -0.21
C MET A 40 -16.13 4.73 -0.50
N VAL A 41 -17.19 4.12 0.04
CA VAL A 41 -17.53 2.71 -0.16
C VAL A 41 -18.88 2.63 -0.86
N PRO A 42 -18.99 2.03 -2.05
CA PRO A 42 -20.25 1.89 -2.77
C PRO A 42 -21.30 1.15 -1.95
N ALA A 43 -22.58 1.54 -2.08
CA ALA A 43 -23.66 1.00 -1.28
C ALA A 43 -24.56 0.01 -2.06
N ASP A 44 -24.49 0.01 -3.39
CA ASP A 44 -25.31 -0.80 -4.27
C ASP A 44 -24.49 -1.53 -5.32
N HIS A 45 -25.12 -2.45 -6.03
CA HIS A 45 -24.47 -3.31 -7.02
C HIS A 45 -23.89 -2.51 -8.20
N ALA A 46 -24.62 -1.52 -8.72
CA ALA A 46 -24.20 -0.75 -9.88
C ALA A 46 -22.99 0.15 -9.53
N ALA A 47 -23.03 0.81 -8.37
CA ALA A 47 -21.92 1.61 -7.88
C ALA A 47 -20.68 0.74 -7.55
N MET A 48 -20.86 -0.46 -6.98
CA MET A 48 -19.78 -1.38 -6.70
C MET A 48 -19.17 -1.93 -7.99
N THR A 49 -19.98 -2.20 -9.02
CA THR A 49 -19.48 -2.60 -10.33
C THR A 49 -18.60 -1.53 -10.93
N ARG A 50 -19.03 -0.26 -10.92
CA ARG A 50 -18.21 0.88 -11.38
C ARG A 50 -16.91 1.04 -10.57
N TYR A 51 -16.97 0.84 -9.25
CA TYR A 51 -15.79 0.88 -8.39
C TYR A 51 -14.75 -0.18 -8.77
N VAL A 52 -15.21 -1.42 -9.01
CA VAL A 52 -14.32 -2.52 -9.43
C VAL A 52 -13.79 -2.26 -10.85
N GLN A 53 -14.63 -1.84 -11.79
CA GLN A 53 -14.21 -1.50 -13.15
C GLN A 53 -13.14 -0.40 -13.17
N ALA A 54 -13.33 0.67 -12.41
CA ALA A 54 -12.32 1.74 -12.28
C ALA A 54 -11.00 1.21 -11.72
N ALA A 55 -11.05 0.34 -10.71
CA ALA A 55 -9.84 -0.26 -10.14
C ALA A 55 -9.10 -1.17 -11.15
N LEU A 56 -9.84 -1.91 -11.98
CA LEU A 56 -9.26 -2.76 -13.03
C LEU A 56 -8.72 -1.92 -14.20
N ALA A 57 -9.34 -0.79 -14.51
CA ALA A 57 -8.82 0.17 -15.49
C ALA A 57 -7.48 0.75 -15.02
N ASP A 58 -7.36 1.17 -13.75
CA ASP A 58 -6.09 1.62 -13.18
C ASP A 58 -5.02 0.51 -13.21
N GLN A 59 -5.42 -0.75 -12.97
CA GLN A 59 -4.52 -1.89 -13.09
C GLN A 59 -4.02 -2.09 -14.52
N SER A 60 -4.89 -1.95 -15.51
CA SER A 60 -4.53 -2.13 -16.92
C SER A 60 -3.51 -1.10 -17.41
N THR A 61 -3.42 0.05 -16.77
CA THR A 61 -2.39 1.07 -17.05
C THR A 61 -1.10 0.85 -16.24
N GLY A 62 -1.08 -0.11 -15.31
CA GLY A 62 0.06 -0.39 -14.44
C GLY A 62 0.20 0.55 -13.25
N TRP A 63 -0.79 1.39 -12.97
CA TRP A 63 -0.74 2.37 -11.88
C TRP A 63 -1.34 1.87 -10.56
N ALA A 64 -2.00 0.72 -10.60
CA ALA A 64 -2.59 0.10 -9.42
C ALA A 64 -2.49 -1.43 -9.46
N LEU A 65 -2.60 -2.05 -8.28
CA LEU A 65 -2.81 -3.48 -8.13
C LEU A 65 -3.88 -3.70 -7.05
N PRO A 66 -5.15 -3.90 -7.45
CA PRO A 66 -6.26 -4.02 -6.52
C PRO A 66 -6.49 -5.44 -6.03
N PHE A 67 -6.96 -5.55 -4.77
CA PHE A 67 -7.29 -6.82 -4.12
C PHE A 67 -8.67 -6.81 -3.50
N ALA A 68 -9.34 -7.95 -3.55
CA ALA A 68 -10.40 -8.31 -2.62
C ALA A 68 -9.76 -8.91 -1.36
N ILE A 69 -10.27 -8.56 -0.19
CA ILE A 69 -9.82 -9.10 1.09
C ILE A 69 -10.77 -10.24 1.47
N TYR A 70 -10.24 -11.45 1.48
CA TYR A 70 -10.96 -12.66 1.88
C TYR A 70 -10.56 -13.02 3.32
N ASP A 71 -11.54 -13.07 4.22
CA ASP A 71 -11.34 -13.49 5.60
C ASP A 71 -11.43 -15.02 5.72
N LEU A 72 -10.34 -15.64 6.15
CA LEU A 72 -10.22 -17.10 6.25
C LEU A 72 -11.10 -17.69 7.36
N ARG A 73 -11.51 -16.90 8.35
CA ARG A 73 -12.39 -17.35 9.43
C ARG A 73 -13.84 -17.44 8.97
N SER A 74 -14.35 -16.38 8.35
CA SER A 74 -15.72 -16.34 7.86
C SER A 74 -15.89 -16.94 6.48
N GLN A 75 -14.78 -17.27 5.80
CA GLN A 75 -14.75 -17.76 4.42
C GLN A 75 -15.51 -16.85 3.45
N ALA A 76 -15.31 -15.55 3.59
CA ALA A 76 -16.02 -14.55 2.82
C ALA A 76 -15.13 -13.38 2.42
N VAL A 77 -15.48 -12.72 1.32
CA VAL A 77 -14.90 -11.43 0.95
C VAL A 77 -15.47 -10.36 1.87
N VAL A 78 -14.58 -9.65 2.56
CA VAL A 78 -14.93 -8.72 3.65
C VAL A 78 -14.50 -7.28 3.39
N GLY A 79 -13.92 -7.00 2.23
CA GLY A 79 -13.46 -5.66 1.90
C GLY A 79 -12.55 -5.63 0.69
N SER A 80 -11.91 -4.49 0.49
CA SER A 80 -10.97 -4.27 -0.60
C SER A 80 -9.81 -3.40 -0.14
N THR A 81 -8.69 -3.55 -0.80
CA THR A 81 -7.48 -2.70 -0.66
C THR A 81 -6.73 -2.71 -1.97
N ARG A 82 -5.82 -1.77 -2.18
CA ARG A 82 -5.01 -1.77 -3.39
C ARG A 82 -3.66 -1.09 -3.18
N PHE A 83 -2.69 -1.47 -3.99
CA PHE A 83 -1.59 -0.58 -4.31
C PHE A 83 -2.10 0.47 -5.29
N LEU A 84 -1.66 1.70 -5.11
CA LEU A 84 -2.02 2.88 -5.89
C LEU A 84 -0.76 3.66 -6.22
N ASP A 85 -0.90 4.62 -7.11
CA ASP A 85 0.16 5.57 -7.42
C ASP A 85 1.52 4.89 -7.61
N LEU A 86 1.49 3.70 -8.25
CA LEU A 86 2.71 2.99 -8.60
C LEU A 86 3.51 3.88 -9.55
N ASP A 87 4.78 4.13 -9.21
CA ASP A 87 5.67 4.95 -10.03
C ASP A 87 6.97 4.21 -10.32
N TYR A 88 7.48 4.42 -11.53
CA TYR A 88 8.59 3.65 -12.13
C TYR A 88 9.68 4.61 -12.55
N TRP A 89 10.65 4.82 -11.68
CA TRP A 89 11.73 5.76 -11.95
C TRP A 89 12.75 5.15 -12.91
N SER A 90 13.19 5.95 -13.85
CA SER A 90 14.27 5.61 -14.77
C SER A 90 15.46 6.53 -14.57
N TRP A 91 16.65 6.05 -14.93
CA TRP A 91 17.83 6.87 -14.98
C TRP A 91 18.47 6.75 -16.36
N PRO A 92 18.80 7.87 -17.04
CA PRO A 92 18.48 9.24 -16.67
C PRO A 92 16.97 9.48 -16.62
N PRO A 93 16.49 10.51 -15.87
CA PRO A 93 15.08 10.86 -15.83
C PRO A 93 14.52 11.13 -17.23
N ALA A 94 13.29 10.67 -17.48
CA ALA A 94 12.62 10.97 -18.75
C ALA A 94 12.28 12.45 -18.86
N TRP A 95 12.41 13.01 -20.05
CA TRP A 95 12.00 14.38 -20.36
C TRP A 95 11.04 14.38 -21.55
N PRO A 96 9.89 15.06 -21.50
CA PRO A 96 9.34 15.83 -20.37
C PRO A 96 8.97 14.91 -19.19
N PRO A 97 9.03 15.43 -17.93
CA PRO A 97 8.64 14.64 -16.78
C PRO A 97 7.16 14.30 -16.84
N GLY A 98 6.80 13.09 -16.47
CA GLY A 98 5.42 12.61 -16.48
C GLY A 98 5.33 11.13 -16.19
N ARG A 99 4.12 10.66 -15.89
CA ARG A 99 3.87 9.22 -15.77
C ARG A 99 3.85 8.61 -17.18
N THR A 100 4.72 7.65 -17.38
CA THR A 100 4.71 6.81 -18.58
C THR A 100 4.06 5.47 -18.26
N THR A 101 3.37 4.88 -19.23
CA THR A 101 2.88 3.51 -19.09
C THR A 101 4.10 2.58 -18.89
N PRO A 102 4.16 1.83 -17.80
CA PRO A 102 5.30 0.97 -17.55
C PRO A 102 5.36 -0.17 -18.56
N ARG A 103 6.56 -0.65 -18.85
CA ARG A 103 6.75 -1.87 -19.63
C ARG A 103 6.05 -3.05 -18.92
N PRO A 104 5.64 -4.09 -19.66
CA PRO A 104 5.26 -5.35 -19.05
C PRO A 104 6.31 -5.79 -18.02
N ASP A 105 5.90 -6.34 -16.87
CA ASP A 105 6.80 -6.81 -15.77
C ASP A 105 7.66 -5.73 -15.09
N ALA A 106 7.49 -4.46 -15.43
CA ALA A 106 8.18 -3.40 -14.70
C ALA A 106 7.81 -3.46 -13.20
N ILE A 107 8.86 -3.36 -12.37
CA ILE A 107 8.73 -3.32 -10.90
C ILE A 107 8.64 -1.86 -10.47
N PRO A 108 7.66 -1.45 -9.67
CA PRO A 108 7.54 -0.08 -9.21
C PRO A 108 8.69 0.30 -8.28
N THR A 109 9.12 1.55 -8.35
CA THR A 109 10.15 2.13 -7.47
C THR A 109 9.54 2.63 -6.16
N VAL A 110 8.32 3.14 -6.23
CA VAL A 110 7.53 3.60 -5.07
C VAL A 110 6.07 3.18 -5.25
N ALA A 111 5.35 3.06 -4.14
CA ALA A 111 3.95 2.67 -4.13
C ALA A 111 3.17 3.44 -3.05
N GLU A 112 1.85 3.51 -3.20
CA GLU A 112 0.92 3.86 -2.13
C GLU A 112 0.06 2.63 -1.79
N ILE A 113 -0.27 2.45 -0.52
CA ILE A 113 -1.31 1.50 -0.09
C ILE A 113 -2.53 2.29 0.36
N GLY A 114 -3.63 2.12 -0.36
CA GLY A 114 -4.84 2.89 -0.09
C GLY A 114 -6.13 2.19 -0.48
N SER A 115 -7.20 2.99 -0.57
CA SER A 115 -8.58 2.52 -0.86
C SER A 115 -8.99 1.31 -0.01
N THR A 116 -8.51 1.26 1.24
CA THR A 116 -8.76 0.15 2.15
C THR A 116 -10.05 0.36 2.92
N TRP A 117 -10.94 -0.61 2.83
CA TRP A 117 -12.12 -0.68 3.66
C TRP A 117 -12.42 -2.14 4.04
N LEU A 118 -13.06 -2.33 5.18
CA LEU A 118 -13.39 -3.64 5.74
C LEU A 118 -14.80 -3.61 6.32
N ALA A 119 -15.54 -4.69 6.13
CA ALA A 119 -16.80 -4.91 6.79
C ALA A 119 -16.67 -4.74 8.32
N PRO A 120 -17.66 -4.17 9.01
CA PRO A 120 -17.59 -3.92 10.45
C PRO A 120 -17.25 -5.15 11.28
N ALA A 121 -17.77 -6.31 10.91
CA ALA A 121 -17.57 -7.58 11.62
C ALA A 121 -16.10 -8.02 11.72
N VAL A 122 -15.25 -7.60 10.78
CA VAL A 122 -13.82 -7.97 10.78
C VAL A 122 -12.90 -6.82 11.16
N GLN A 123 -13.43 -5.66 11.53
CA GLN A 123 -12.64 -4.57 12.08
C GLN A 123 -12.12 -4.94 13.46
N ARG A 124 -10.86 -4.58 13.77
CA ARG A 124 -10.18 -4.89 15.04
C ARG A 124 -9.94 -6.39 15.31
N THR A 125 -10.02 -7.25 14.30
CA THR A 125 -9.75 -8.69 14.41
C THR A 125 -8.34 -9.11 13.98
N GLY A 126 -7.52 -8.17 13.52
CA GLY A 126 -6.21 -8.46 12.91
C GLY A 126 -6.24 -8.49 11.37
N CYS A 127 -7.40 -8.59 10.73
CA CYS A 127 -7.49 -8.63 9.25
C CYS A 127 -6.78 -7.46 8.56
N ASN A 128 -6.98 -6.22 9.03
CA ASN A 128 -6.27 -5.08 8.46
C ASN A 128 -4.75 -5.15 8.70
N THR A 129 -4.33 -5.56 9.88
CA THR A 129 -2.91 -5.65 10.23
C THR A 129 -2.20 -6.68 9.37
N GLU A 130 -2.79 -7.86 9.20
CA GLU A 130 -2.20 -8.89 8.34
C GLU A 130 -2.24 -8.50 6.86
N SER A 131 -3.34 -7.91 6.38
CA SER A 131 -3.39 -7.38 5.01
C SER A 131 -2.25 -6.39 4.74
N LYS A 132 -1.96 -5.50 5.70
CA LYS A 132 -0.84 -4.54 5.57
C LYS A 132 0.52 -5.21 5.67
N LEU A 133 0.69 -6.20 6.56
CA LEU A 133 1.93 -6.99 6.63
C LEU A 133 2.23 -7.70 5.30
N LEU A 134 1.22 -8.31 4.69
CA LEU A 134 1.34 -8.98 3.39
C LEU A 134 1.69 -8.01 2.26
N MET A 135 0.98 -6.88 2.19
CA MET A 135 1.23 -5.87 1.15
C MET A 135 2.59 -5.19 1.33
N LEU A 136 2.94 -4.78 2.53
CA LEU A 136 4.25 -4.17 2.81
C LEU A 136 5.38 -5.17 2.54
N GLY A 137 5.22 -6.44 2.92
CA GLY A 137 6.16 -7.50 2.59
C GLY A 137 6.33 -7.67 1.08
N HIS A 138 5.23 -7.67 0.31
CA HIS A 138 5.31 -7.74 -1.14
C HIS A 138 6.01 -6.51 -1.74
N ALA A 139 5.70 -5.31 -1.24
CA ALA A 139 6.32 -4.08 -1.73
C ALA A 139 7.82 -4.04 -1.44
N PHE A 140 8.26 -4.29 -0.21
CA PHE A 140 9.66 -4.15 0.17
C PHE A 140 10.50 -5.40 -0.12
N ASP A 141 9.96 -6.60 0.16
CA ASP A 141 10.75 -7.84 0.05
C ASP A 141 10.74 -8.41 -1.38
N THR A 142 9.66 -8.18 -2.16
CA THR A 142 9.51 -8.71 -3.52
C THR A 142 9.82 -7.67 -4.59
N TRP A 143 9.20 -6.48 -4.50
CA TRP A 143 9.44 -5.40 -5.45
C TRP A 143 10.70 -4.59 -5.12
N GLY A 144 11.13 -4.53 -3.86
CA GLY A 144 12.26 -3.70 -3.43
C GLY A 144 11.97 -2.21 -3.54
N VAL A 145 10.72 -1.78 -3.30
CA VAL A 145 10.36 -0.36 -3.37
C VAL A 145 11.14 0.46 -2.35
N LEU A 146 11.46 1.69 -2.71
CA LEU A 146 12.15 2.61 -1.81
C LEU A 146 11.23 3.16 -0.72
N ARG A 147 9.91 3.23 -1.02
CA ARG A 147 8.91 3.88 -0.16
C ARG A 147 7.52 3.36 -0.42
N VAL A 148 6.75 3.19 0.65
CA VAL A 148 5.30 3.01 0.61
C VAL A 148 4.64 4.20 1.29
N THR A 149 3.76 4.90 0.56
CA THR A 149 2.93 5.98 1.06
C THR A 149 1.61 5.44 1.60
N LEU A 150 1.10 6.05 2.67
CA LEU A 150 -0.26 5.85 3.18
C LEU A 150 -0.88 7.22 3.43
N LYS A 151 -2.16 7.39 3.11
CA LYS A 151 -2.84 8.67 3.32
C LYS A 151 -4.27 8.48 3.80
N THR A 152 -4.77 9.45 4.54
CA THR A 152 -6.15 9.44 5.02
C THR A 152 -6.68 10.86 5.20
N ASP A 153 -8.00 11.03 5.33
CA ASP A 153 -8.59 12.30 5.76
C ASP A 153 -7.98 12.70 7.12
N ALA A 154 -7.54 13.95 7.25
CA ALA A 154 -6.89 14.45 8.47
C ALA A 154 -7.79 14.32 9.71
N ARG A 155 -9.12 14.35 9.52
CA ARG A 155 -10.14 14.16 10.56
C ARG A 155 -10.31 12.70 10.97
N ASN A 156 -9.85 11.74 10.16
CA ASN A 156 -10.00 10.30 10.42
C ASN A 156 -8.96 9.81 11.44
N ALA A 157 -9.15 10.16 12.70
CA ALA A 157 -8.23 9.78 13.79
C ALA A 157 -8.07 8.25 13.91
N ARG A 158 -9.10 7.46 13.57
CA ARG A 158 -9.02 5.99 13.58
C ARG A 158 -8.03 5.48 12.53
N SER A 159 -8.11 6.00 11.31
CA SER A 159 -7.19 5.63 10.23
C SER A 159 -5.77 6.11 10.52
N ARG A 160 -5.60 7.34 10.99
CA ARG A 160 -4.28 7.88 11.37
C ARG A 160 -3.58 6.97 12.37
N ARG A 161 -4.25 6.65 13.49
CA ARG A 161 -3.72 5.68 14.48
C ARG A 161 -3.47 4.28 13.90
N ALA A 162 -4.27 3.84 12.93
CA ALA A 162 -4.05 2.55 12.28
C ALA A 162 -2.78 2.57 11.40
N ILE A 163 -2.52 3.67 10.70
CA ILE A 163 -1.32 3.86 9.89
C ILE A 163 -0.08 3.95 10.77
N GLU A 164 -0.13 4.70 11.86
CA GLU A 164 0.98 4.80 12.82
C GLU A 164 1.32 3.43 13.44
N ARG A 165 0.29 2.64 13.80
CA ARG A 165 0.49 1.29 14.35
C ARG A 165 1.17 0.30 13.43
N ILE A 166 1.12 0.50 12.13
CA ILE A 166 1.82 -0.35 11.16
C ILE A 166 3.20 0.18 10.78
N GLY A 167 3.67 1.23 11.45
CA GLY A 167 4.99 1.82 11.24
C GLY A 167 5.00 3.06 10.35
N GLY A 168 3.83 3.55 9.90
CA GLY A 168 3.75 4.76 9.09
C GLY A 168 4.18 6.01 9.88
N ARG A 169 5.18 6.72 9.39
CA ARG A 169 5.64 8.00 9.94
C ARG A 169 4.87 9.16 9.31
N PHE A 170 4.39 10.08 10.14
CA PHE A 170 3.66 11.26 9.69
C PHE A 170 4.60 12.24 8.98
N GLU A 171 4.19 12.74 7.82
CA GLU A 171 4.97 13.67 7.01
C GLU A 171 4.34 15.06 6.92
N GLY A 172 3.04 15.16 7.11
CA GLY A 172 2.36 16.44 7.05
C GLY A 172 0.90 16.34 6.59
N ILE A 173 0.27 17.52 6.50
CA ILE A 173 -1.09 17.66 6.01
C ILE A 173 -1.08 18.46 4.71
N ARG A 174 -1.59 17.86 3.65
CA ARG A 174 -1.90 18.56 2.41
C ARG A 174 -3.28 19.18 2.52
N ARG A 175 -3.34 20.49 2.63
CA ARG A 175 -4.57 21.26 2.79
C ARG A 175 -5.36 21.31 1.48
N ALA A 176 -6.69 21.34 1.57
CA ALA A 176 -7.61 21.44 0.42
C ALA A 176 -7.27 20.44 -0.71
N HIS A 177 -6.90 19.20 -0.33
CA HIS A 177 -6.31 18.24 -1.26
C HIS A 177 -7.33 17.54 -2.16
N ALA A 178 -8.53 17.30 -1.64
CA ALA A 178 -9.56 16.53 -2.36
C ALA A 178 -10.96 16.88 -1.84
N ARG A 179 -11.99 16.31 -2.48
CA ARG A 179 -13.34 16.31 -1.96
C ARG A 179 -13.51 15.19 -0.94
N ALA A 180 -14.09 15.50 0.22
CA ALA A 180 -14.42 14.52 1.24
C ALA A 180 -15.72 13.78 0.90
N VAL A 181 -15.98 12.67 1.62
CA VAL A 181 -17.20 11.85 1.44
C VAL A 181 -18.48 12.63 1.79
N ASP A 182 -18.40 13.53 2.76
CA ASP A 182 -19.46 14.43 3.19
C ASP A 182 -19.66 15.66 2.29
N GLY A 183 -18.93 15.75 1.18
CA GLY A 183 -18.97 16.86 0.24
C GLY A 183 -18.13 18.08 0.64
N SER A 184 -17.54 18.10 1.83
CA SER A 184 -16.65 19.16 2.28
C SER A 184 -15.27 19.08 1.60
N VAL A 185 -14.44 20.09 1.81
CA VAL A 185 -13.03 20.07 1.40
C VAL A 185 -12.24 19.18 2.37
N ARG A 186 -11.49 18.25 1.82
CA ARG A 186 -10.66 17.30 2.58
C ARG A 186 -9.23 17.80 2.66
N ASP A 187 -8.72 17.93 3.88
CA ASP A 187 -7.31 17.92 4.18
C ASP A 187 -6.83 16.48 4.32
N THR A 188 -5.66 16.16 3.75
CA THR A 188 -5.14 14.79 3.75
C THR A 188 -3.87 14.70 4.57
N ALA A 189 -3.88 13.82 5.58
CA ALA A 189 -2.69 13.45 6.34
C ALA A 189 -1.90 12.39 5.56
N TYR A 190 -0.61 12.68 5.31
CA TYR A 190 0.34 11.83 4.61
C TYR A 190 1.28 11.15 5.60
N TYR A 191 1.56 9.90 5.32
CA TYR A 191 2.48 9.04 6.06
C TYR A 191 3.31 8.23 5.07
N SER A 192 4.47 7.75 5.52
CA SER A 192 5.25 6.81 4.75
C SER A 192 5.95 5.78 5.63
N ILE A 193 6.38 4.71 5.00
CA ILE A 193 7.39 3.78 5.45
C ILE A 193 8.44 3.73 4.34
N VAL A 194 9.70 3.96 4.66
CA VAL A 194 10.81 3.83 3.70
C VAL A 194 11.52 2.49 3.89
N ALA A 195 12.26 2.06 2.86
CA ALA A 195 12.92 0.74 2.85
C ALA A 195 13.80 0.49 4.09
N ALA A 196 14.51 1.53 4.57
CA ALA A 196 15.35 1.42 5.77
C ALA A 196 14.56 1.16 7.08
N GLU A 197 13.28 1.52 7.12
CA GLU A 197 12.40 1.38 8.28
C GLU A 197 11.63 0.04 8.26
N TRP A 198 11.60 -0.62 7.09
CA TRP A 198 10.81 -1.84 6.91
C TRP A 198 11.19 -2.99 7.86
N PRO A 199 12.48 -3.28 8.15
CA PRO A 199 12.82 -4.37 9.07
C PRO A 199 12.16 -4.21 10.45
N ASP A 200 12.16 -3.00 11.01
CA ASP A 200 11.58 -2.70 12.32
C ASP A 200 10.04 -2.74 12.26
N ALA A 201 9.45 -2.13 11.24
CA ALA A 201 8.00 -2.17 11.02
C ALA A 201 7.50 -3.61 10.84
N ARG A 202 8.21 -4.44 10.09
CA ARG A 202 7.92 -5.86 9.89
C ARG A 202 7.96 -6.64 11.22
N ALA A 203 9.01 -6.45 12.00
CA ALA A 203 9.17 -7.11 13.29
C ALA A 203 8.01 -6.74 14.24
N ALA A 204 7.67 -5.45 14.34
CA ALA A 204 6.56 -4.96 15.15
C ALA A 204 5.19 -5.52 14.68
N LEU A 205 4.96 -5.59 13.37
CA LEU A 205 3.73 -6.17 12.81
C LEU A 205 3.64 -7.68 13.09
N ALA A 206 4.74 -8.42 12.89
CA ALA A 206 4.80 -9.85 13.17
C ALA A 206 4.52 -10.15 14.66
N ALA A 207 5.11 -9.39 15.58
CA ALA A 207 4.86 -9.51 17.00
C ALA A 207 3.39 -9.25 17.36
N ARG A 208 2.76 -8.23 16.74
CA ARG A 208 1.32 -7.95 16.92
C ARG A 208 0.45 -9.10 16.43
N MET A 209 0.81 -9.70 15.28
CA MET A 209 0.06 -10.83 14.76
C MET A 209 0.18 -12.06 15.67
N SER A 210 1.36 -12.33 16.20
CA SER A 210 1.61 -13.43 17.14
C SER A 210 0.88 -13.26 18.48
N ALA A 211 0.61 -12.02 18.91
CA ALA A 211 -0.12 -11.73 20.14
C ALA A 211 -1.65 -11.89 19.98
N LEU A 212 -2.15 -12.05 18.74
CA LEU A 212 -3.58 -12.27 18.53
C LEU A 212 -3.95 -13.73 18.83
N PRO A 213 -5.13 -13.99 19.43
CA PRO A 213 -5.58 -15.35 19.64
C PRO A 213 -5.63 -16.11 18.31
N PRO A 214 -5.30 -17.41 18.32
CA PRO A 214 -5.44 -18.24 17.11
C PRO A 214 -6.89 -18.16 16.61
N LEU A 215 -7.05 -18.29 15.29
CA LEU A 215 -8.38 -18.39 14.71
C LEU A 215 -9.06 -19.61 15.31
N GLY A 216 -10.08 -19.41 16.15
CA GLY A 216 -10.94 -20.48 16.63
C GLY A 216 -11.53 -21.23 15.42
N ARG A 217 -11.88 -22.52 15.60
CA ARG A 217 -12.59 -23.30 14.58
C ARG A 217 -13.78 -22.47 14.05
N PRO A 218 -14.08 -22.50 12.74
CA PRO A 218 -15.22 -21.81 12.20
C PRO A 218 -16.46 -22.21 13.00
N ALA A 219 -17.28 -21.23 13.37
CA ALA A 219 -18.56 -21.50 14.03
C ALA A 219 -19.37 -22.39 13.08
N THR A 220 -19.65 -23.60 13.52
CA THR A 220 -20.50 -24.55 12.80
C THR A 220 -21.92 -24.01 12.80
N GLY A 221 -22.33 -23.33 11.74
CA GLY A 221 -23.67 -22.71 11.65
C GLY A 221 -23.93 -21.99 10.35
N TRP A 222 -23.34 -22.45 9.23
CA TRP A 222 -23.76 -22.02 7.90
C TRP A 222 -24.30 -23.24 7.14
N PRO A 223 -25.55 -23.25 6.67
CA PRO A 223 -26.07 -24.36 5.88
C PRO A 223 -25.52 -24.32 4.47
N GLY A 224 -24.65 -25.24 4.13
CA GLY A 224 -24.22 -25.49 2.76
C GLY A 224 -22.71 -25.54 2.52
N GLY A 225 -22.02 -26.55 3.04
CA GLY A 225 -20.62 -26.82 2.69
C GLY A 225 -20.24 -28.25 3.04
N THR A 226 -20.01 -29.07 2.02
CA THR A 226 -19.50 -30.44 2.11
C THR A 226 -18.11 -30.46 2.74
N ARG A 227 -17.89 -31.38 3.68
CA ARG A 227 -16.61 -31.65 4.34
C ARG A 227 -15.57 -32.14 3.34
N ALA A 228 -14.49 -31.41 3.16
CA ALA A 228 -13.23 -31.93 2.67
C ALA A 228 -12.15 -31.73 3.73
N GLY A 229 -11.32 -32.76 3.93
CA GLY A 229 -10.43 -33.05 5.05
C GLY A 229 -9.58 -31.90 5.59
N LEU A 230 -9.62 -31.75 6.89
CA LEU A 230 -8.77 -30.84 7.67
C LEU A 230 -7.44 -31.55 8.02
N SER A 231 -6.38 -31.20 7.31
CA SER A 231 -5.02 -31.45 7.78
C SER A 231 -4.56 -30.25 8.63
N THR A 232 -3.87 -30.54 9.71
CA THR A 232 -3.27 -29.57 10.66
C THR A 232 -2.30 -28.64 9.94
N TRP A 233 -2.67 -27.37 9.77
CA TRP A 233 -1.82 -26.35 9.18
C TRP A 233 -0.98 -25.67 10.26
N THR A 234 0.31 -25.97 10.24
CA THR A 234 1.32 -25.11 10.86
C THR A 234 1.62 -23.98 9.88
N CYS A 235 1.60 -22.72 10.33
CA CYS A 235 2.08 -21.56 9.56
C CYS A 235 3.53 -21.83 9.11
N ARG A 236 3.72 -22.33 7.91
CA ARG A 236 5.04 -22.45 7.31
C ARG A 236 5.42 -21.07 6.76
N ALA A 237 6.47 -20.47 7.32
CA ALA A 237 7.21 -19.44 6.63
C ALA A 237 7.60 -19.98 5.25
N ALA A 238 7.35 -19.18 4.19
CA ALA A 238 7.72 -19.58 2.84
C ALA A 238 9.18 -20.00 2.79
N PRO A 239 9.52 -21.13 2.13
CA PRO A 239 10.89 -21.58 2.03
C PRO A 239 11.71 -20.52 1.29
N ARG A 240 12.82 -20.12 1.89
CA ARG A 240 13.84 -19.32 1.21
C ARG A 240 14.38 -20.17 0.06
N ASP A 241 14.07 -19.79 -1.16
CA ASP A 241 14.74 -20.35 -2.33
C ASP A 241 16.23 -19.96 -2.30
N ARG A 242 17.07 -20.93 -1.94
CA ARG A 242 18.55 -20.80 -1.89
C ARG A 242 19.21 -21.11 -3.22
N SER A 243 18.51 -21.21 -4.33
CA SER A 243 19.04 -21.72 -5.58
C SER A 243 19.56 -20.68 -6.58
N ARG A 244 19.76 -19.41 -6.17
CA ARG A 244 20.45 -18.44 -7.05
C ARG A 244 21.67 -17.82 -6.38
N ARG A 245 22.71 -18.63 -6.20
CA ARG A 245 24.09 -18.12 -6.13
C ARG A 245 24.70 -18.24 -7.51
N SER A 246 24.81 -17.15 -8.23
CA SER A 246 25.79 -17.00 -9.32
C SER A 246 26.98 -16.18 -8.78
N PRO A 247 28.21 -16.66 -8.96
CA PRO A 247 29.39 -15.90 -8.62
C PRO A 247 29.79 -14.98 -9.79
N GLY A 248 29.73 -13.69 -9.62
CA GLY A 248 30.10 -12.75 -10.66
C GLY A 248 30.46 -11.40 -10.11
N GLY A 249 31.74 -11.15 -9.91
CA GLY A 249 32.51 -9.94 -10.08
C GLY A 249 31.90 -8.62 -9.61
N CYS A 250 32.40 -8.14 -8.47
CA CYS A 250 32.30 -6.73 -8.08
C CYS A 250 33.25 -5.92 -9.01
N PRO A 251 32.73 -4.92 -9.77
CA PRO A 251 33.65 -3.96 -10.40
C PRO A 251 34.07 -2.92 -9.35
N THR A 252 35.37 -2.87 -9.09
CA THR A 252 36.06 -1.86 -8.29
C THR A 252 35.76 -0.47 -8.80
N ALA A 253 35.28 0.39 -7.90
CA ALA A 253 35.12 1.82 -8.12
C ALA A 253 36.50 2.48 -8.29
N PRO A 254 36.70 3.43 -9.23
CA PRO A 254 37.93 4.16 -9.36
C PRO A 254 38.11 5.15 -8.20
N ARG A 255 39.26 5.10 -7.55
CA ARG A 255 39.70 6.08 -6.58
C ARG A 255 39.85 7.44 -7.28
N LEU A 256 39.12 8.44 -6.81
CA LEU A 256 39.39 9.83 -7.15
C LEU A 256 40.61 10.30 -6.39
N ALA A 257 41.61 10.74 -7.16
CA ALA A 257 42.85 11.32 -6.68
C ALA A 257 42.55 12.66 -5.98
N SER A 258 43.25 12.88 -4.86
CA SER A 258 43.32 14.13 -4.11
C SER A 258 43.97 15.22 -4.95
N GLY A 259 43.20 16.18 -5.44
CA GLY A 259 43.68 17.41 -6.07
C GLY A 259 43.46 18.60 -5.15
N ALA A 260 44.53 19.31 -4.88
CA ALA A 260 44.59 20.44 -3.98
C ALA A 260 43.69 21.63 -4.37
N CYS A 261 43.18 22.27 -3.37
CA CYS A 261 42.41 23.53 -3.44
C CYS A 261 43.37 24.71 -3.66
N PRO A 262 43.20 25.59 -4.64
CA PRO A 262 43.83 26.89 -4.65
C PRO A 262 42.99 27.96 -3.95
N LYS A 263 43.66 28.76 -3.14
CA LYS A 263 43.14 29.89 -2.37
C LYS A 263 42.83 31.11 -3.24
N SER A 264 41.76 31.81 -2.82
CA SER A 264 41.54 33.26 -2.83
C SER A 264 41.63 34.06 -4.12
N GLY A 265 40.51 34.57 -4.55
CA GLY A 265 40.39 35.73 -5.43
C GLY A 265 39.13 36.53 -5.04
N SER A 266 39.34 37.67 -4.38
CA SER A 266 38.36 38.65 -4.02
C SER A 266 37.76 39.33 -5.26
N ALA A 267 36.44 39.36 -5.41
CA ALA A 267 35.75 40.16 -6.40
C ALA A 267 34.98 41.35 -5.73
N PRO A 268 34.90 42.51 -6.36
CA PRO A 268 34.40 43.75 -5.74
C PRO A 268 32.87 43.84 -5.78
N ARG A 269 32.35 44.56 -4.79
CA ARG A 269 30.94 44.97 -4.69
C ARG A 269 30.54 45.95 -5.80
N PRO A 270 29.34 45.87 -6.38
CA PRO A 270 28.80 47.01 -7.13
C PRO A 270 28.07 47.96 -6.17
N THR A 271 28.35 49.24 -6.37
CA THR A 271 27.78 50.42 -5.73
C THR A 271 26.34 50.63 -6.14
N SER A 272 25.57 51.11 -5.16
CA SER A 272 24.23 51.69 -5.28
C SER A 272 24.17 52.84 -6.27
N ALA A 273 23.16 52.85 -7.14
CA ALA A 273 22.69 54.06 -7.81
C ALA A 273 21.16 54.15 -7.63
N GLU A 274 20.75 55.16 -6.85
CA GLU A 274 19.41 55.74 -6.84
C GLU A 274 19.06 56.29 -8.23
N THR A 275 17.85 56.07 -8.68
CA THR A 275 17.18 57.06 -9.54
C THR A 275 15.67 57.08 -9.24
N ARG A 276 15.25 58.27 -8.87
CA ARG A 276 13.85 58.70 -8.66
C ARG A 276 13.14 58.94 -9.99
N SER A 277 11.78 58.98 -9.86
CA SER A 277 10.77 59.72 -10.64
C SER A 277 10.30 59.11 -11.98
N ARG A 278 9.12 58.71 -12.13
CA ARG A 278 7.79 59.36 -12.18
C ARG A 278 6.67 58.36 -12.07
#